data_f0f787ec5def7c7bce1c54786c617fb4
#
_entry.id   f0f787ec5def7c7bce1c54786c617fb4
#
_cell.length_a   1.000
_cell.length_b   1.000
_cell.length_c   1.000
_cell.angle_alpha   90.00
_cell.angle_beta   90.00
_cell.angle_gamma   90.00
#
_symmetry.space_group_name_H-M   'P 1'
#
loop_
_entity.id
_entity.type
_entity.pdbx_description
1 polymer ?
#
loop_
_entity_poly.entity_id
_entity_poly.type
_entity_poly.pdbx_seq_one_letter_code
_entity_poly.pdbx_strand_id
1 'polypeptide(L)'
;MLQYPSGEGLHVGHPAGYTACDIMARYKRMRGYNVLHPMGWDAFGMPAENAAMASGGHPKEWTYQNIEVMKTQMKPLGWSLDWSRELATCDPEYYGQQQALFLDML
;
A
#
# COMPACT_ATOMS: atom_id res chain seq x y z
N MET A 1 5.82 5.20 2.36
CA MET A 1 5.87 4.75 0.95
C MET A 1 4.63 3.93 0.67
N LEU A 2 3.90 4.24 -0.40
CA LEU A 2 2.77 3.42 -0.84
C LEU A 2 3.29 2.34 -1.79
N GLN A 3 2.88 1.09 -1.54
CA GLN A 3 3.31 -0.05 -2.33
C GLN A 3 2.43 -0.21 -3.57
N TYR A 4 3.06 -0.54 -4.69
CA TYR A 4 2.36 -0.81 -5.95
C TYR A 4 1.97 -2.30 -6.05
N PRO A 5 0.68 -2.65 -6.07
CA PRO A 5 0.24 -4.04 -6.04
C PRO A 5 0.09 -4.66 -7.44
N SER A 6 1.04 -4.46 -8.35
CA SER A 6 0.94 -4.89 -9.75
C SER A 6 1.75 -6.14 -10.08
N GLY A 7 2.54 -6.66 -9.14
CA GLY A 7 3.38 -7.84 -9.34
C GLY A 7 2.85 -9.08 -8.65
N GLU A 8 3.51 -10.21 -8.87
CA GLU A 8 3.19 -11.52 -8.28
C GLU A 8 3.62 -11.64 -6.79
N GLY A 9 3.62 -10.53 -6.03
CA GLY A 9 4.00 -10.51 -4.63
C GLY A 9 5.24 -9.65 -4.36
N LEU A 10 5.87 -9.88 -3.19
CA LEU A 10 7.02 -9.12 -2.75
C LEU A 10 8.31 -9.61 -3.42
N HIS A 11 9.19 -8.66 -3.76
CA HIS A 11 10.59 -8.94 -4.06
C HIS A 11 11.50 -8.41 -2.94
N VAL A 12 12.76 -8.82 -2.90
CA VAL A 12 13.71 -8.50 -1.81
C VAL A 12 13.92 -6.99 -1.55
N GLY A 13 13.65 -6.15 -2.52
CA GLY A 13 13.70 -4.69 -2.35
C GLY A 13 12.60 -4.13 -1.45
N HIS A 14 11.44 -4.78 -1.38
CA HIS A 14 10.35 -4.37 -0.50
C HIS A 14 10.73 -4.52 0.99
N PRO A 15 11.17 -5.71 1.48
CA PRO A 15 11.65 -5.86 2.85
C PRO A 15 12.75 -4.90 3.23
N ALA A 16 13.69 -4.59 2.34
CA ALA A 16 14.78 -3.67 2.64
C ALA A 16 14.26 -2.28 3.05
N GLY A 17 13.35 -1.69 2.25
CA GLY A 17 12.76 -0.38 2.55
C GLY A 17 11.85 -0.39 3.77
N TYR A 18 10.95 -1.37 3.87
CA TYR A 18 10.02 -1.45 4.99
C TYR A 18 10.71 -1.75 6.32
N THR A 19 11.75 -2.60 6.33
CA THR A 19 12.51 -2.88 7.55
C THR A 19 13.26 -1.64 8.04
N ALA A 20 13.85 -0.85 7.15
CA ALA A 20 14.49 0.41 7.53
C ALA A 20 13.49 1.39 8.18
N CYS A 21 12.30 1.53 7.60
CA CYS A 21 11.23 2.35 8.17
C CYS A 21 10.73 1.79 9.51
N ASP A 22 10.62 0.46 9.64
CA ASP A 22 10.19 -0.19 10.87
C ASP A 22 11.17 0.00 12.02
N ILE A 23 12.47 -0.12 11.76
CA ILE A 23 13.52 0.18 12.74
C ILE A 23 13.36 1.61 13.28
N MET A 24 13.17 2.58 12.39
CA MET A 24 12.98 3.97 12.79
C MET A 24 11.68 4.15 13.58
N ALA A 25 10.57 3.54 13.15
CA ALA A 25 9.29 3.62 13.84
C ALA A 25 9.39 3.05 15.27
N ARG A 26 10.00 1.88 15.43
CA ARG A 26 10.24 1.25 16.75
C ARG A 26 11.13 2.10 17.63
N TYR A 27 12.25 2.59 17.10
CA TYR A 27 13.15 3.48 17.81
C TYR A 27 12.43 4.73 18.34
N LYS A 28 11.65 5.39 17.50
CA LYS A 28 10.89 6.58 17.89
C LYS A 28 9.85 6.27 18.96
N ARG A 29 9.10 5.16 18.84
CA ARG A 29 8.16 4.74 19.91
C ARG A 29 8.86 4.50 21.25
N MET A 30 10.00 3.81 21.25
CA MET A 30 10.78 3.59 22.48
C MET A 30 11.29 4.90 23.10
N ARG A 31 11.44 5.95 22.29
CA ARG A 31 11.81 7.30 22.74
C ARG A 31 10.60 8.13 23.18
N GLY A 32 9.39 7.56 23.20
CA GLY A 32 8.17 8.23 23.64
C GLY A 32 7.45 9.10 22.60
N TYR A 33 7.85 8.99 21.32
CA TYR A 33 7.13 9.68 20.24
C TYR A 33 5.83 8.96 19.88
N ASN A 34 4.82 9.75 19.51
CA ASN A 34 3.62 9.23 18.87
C ASN A 34 3.94 8.99 17.38
N VAL A 35 3.95 7.72 16.96
CA VAL A 35 4.39 7.32 15.61
C VAL A 35 3.21 6.86 14.78
N LEU A 36 2.96 7.54 13.67
CA LEU A 36 2.04 7.11 12.62
C LEU A 36 2.82 6.28 11.57
N HIS A 37 2.52 4.99 11.49
CA HIS A 37 3.17 4.07 10.56
C HIS A 37 2.13 3.20 9.84
N PRO A 38 1.32 3.78 8.94
CA PRO A 38 0.28 3.06 8.20
C PRO A 38 0.86 2.30 7.02
N MET A 39 0.05 1.40 6.46
CA MET A 39 0.28 0.77 5.18
C MET A 39 -0.62 1.38 4.11
N GLY A 40 -0.08 1.61 2.92
CA GLY A 40 -0.85 2.09 1.79
C GLY A 40 -0.45 1.40 0.49
N TRP A 41 -1.43 1.30 -0.42
CA TRP A 41 -1.29 0.70 -1.74
C TRP A 41 -1.49 1.76 -2.82
N ASP A 42 -0.48 1.92 -3.69
CA ASP A 42 -0.60 2.71 -4.90
C ASP A 42 -1.29 1.84 -5.96
N ALA A 43 -2.62 1.91 -5.98
CA ALA A 43 -3.48 0.90 -6.59
C ALA A 43 -4.13 1.34 -7.91
N PHE A 44 -3.73 2.47 -8.45
CA PHE A 44 -4.10 2.90 -9.80
C PHE A 44 -2.95 2.65 -10.78
N GLY A 45 -3.30 2.45 -12.06
CA GLY A 45 -2.33 2.52 -13.13
C GLY A 45 -2.46 1.45 -14.20
N MET A 46 -1.87 1.72 -15.35
CA MET A 46 -1.89 0.88 -16.55
C MET A 46 -1.33 -0.54 -16.35
N PRO A 47 -0.29 -0.78 -15.53
CA PRO A 47 0.20 -2.15 -15.36
C PRO A 47 -0.85 -3.12 -14.79
N ALA A 48 -1.66 -2.67 -13.82
CA ALA A 48 -2.76 -3.49 -13.28
C ALA A 48 -3.86 -3.69 -14.32
N GLU A 49 -4.20 -2.65 -15.08
CA GLU A 49 -5.17 -2.70 -16.17
C GLU A 49 -4.73 -3.66 -17.28
N ASN A 50 -3.47 -3.55 -17.73
CA ASN A 50 -2.91 -4.42 -18.77
C ASN A 50 -2.85 -5.89 -18.32
N ALA A 51 -2.46 -6.14 -17.07
CA ALA A 51 -2.44 -7.49 -16.51
C ALA A 51 -3.85 -8.10 -16.41
N ALA A 52 -4.83 -7.32 -15.99
CA ALA A 52 -6.21 -7.76 -15.93
C ALA A 52 -6.78 -8.04 -17.32
N MET A 53 -6.50 -7.19 -18.30
CA MET A 53 -6.90 -7.42 -19.69
C MET A 53 -6.28 -8.71 -20.27
N ALA A 54 -4.99 -8.95 -20.01
CA ALA A 54 -4.29 -10.14 -20.47
C ALA A 54 -4.86 -11.44 -19.87
N SER A 55 -5.33 -11.38 -18.63
CA SER A 55 -5.95 -12.52 -17.93
C SER A 55 -7.46 -12.66 -18.17
N GLY A 56 -8.08 -11.70 -18.88
CA GLY A 56 -9.53 -11.65 -19.10
C GLY A 56 -10.33 -11.28 -17.85
N GLY A 57 -9.69 -10.72 -16.84
CA GLY A 57 -10.29 -10.32 -15.57
C GLY A 57 -10.63 -8.83 -15.49
N HIS A 58 -11.16 -8.41 -14.34
CA HIS A 58 -11.44 -7.00 -14.05
C HIS A 58 -10.27 -6.39 -13.25
N PRO A 59 -9.76 -5.17 -13.59
CA PRO A 59 -8.62 -4.55 -12.90
C PRO A 59 -8.81 -4.43 -11.39
N LYS A 60 -10.01 -4.11 -10.93
CA LYS A 60 -10.34 -4.02 -9.52
C LYS A 60 -10.08 -5.35 -8.78
N GLU A 61 -10.60 -6.44 -9.31
CA GLU A 61 -10.45 -7.77 -8.69
C GLU A 61 -8.99 -8.20 -8.66
N TRP A 62 -8.28 -8.00 -9.77
CA TRP A 62 -6.85 -8.24 -9.87
C TRP A 62 -6.06 -7.48 -8.80
N THR A 63 -6.32 -6.20 -8.67
CA THR A 63 -5.62 -5.32 -7.72
C THR A 63 -5.84 -5.77 -6.27
N TYR A 64 -7.09 -6.01 -5.87
CA TYR A 64 -7.37 -6.43 -4.49
C TYR A 64 -6.86 -7.84 -4.18
N GLN A 65 -6.86 -8.77 -5.14
CA GLN A 65 -6.23 -10.08 -4.97
C GLN A 65 -4.72 -9.95 -4.71
N ASN A 66 -4.03 -9.11 -5.48
CA ASN A 66 -2.60 -8.87 -5.28
C ASN A 66 -2.31 -8.21 -3.92
N ILE A 67 -3.14 -7.26 -3.49
CA ILE A 67 -3.04 -6.66 -2.15
C ILE A 67 -3.11 -7.75 -1.07
N GLU A 68 -4.08 -8.66 -1.13
CA GLU A 68 -4.22 -9.74 -0.15
C GLU A 68 -3.04 -10.71 -0.16
N VAL A 69 -2.52 -11.06 -1.35
CA VAL A 69 -1.30 -11.87 -1.47
C VAL A 69 -0.11 -11.18 -0.79
N MET A 70 0.12 -9.91 -1.10
CA MET A 70 1.22 -9.15 -0.52
C MET A 70 1.07 -8.99 1.00
N LYS A 71 -0.13 -8.73 1.51
CA LYS A 71 -0.41 -8.68 2.95
C LYS A 71 -0.05 -10.00 3.65
N THR A 72 -0.41 -11.12 3.03
CA THR A 72 -0.10 -12.45 3.56
C THR A 72 1.40 -12.68 3.65
N GLN A 73 2.18 -12.14 2.70
CA GLN A 73 3.64 -12.20 2.71
C GLN A 73 4.28 -11.20 3.69
N MET A 74 3.67 -10.04 3.90
CA MET A 74 4.21 -8.98 4.76
C MET A 74 3.99 -9.25 6.25
N LYS A 75 2.82 -9.75 6.63
CA LYS A 75 2.46 -9.96 8.04
C LYS A 75 3.44 -10.84 8.82
N PRO A 76 3.95 -11.98 8.28
CA PRO A 76 4.93 -12.80 8.97
C PRO A 76 6.28 -12.11 9.23
N LEU A 77 6.61 -11.04 8.49
CA LEU A 77 7.83 -10.27 8.71
C LEU A 77 7.78 -9.41 9.98
N GLY A 78 6.61 -9.28 10.59
CA GLY A 78 6.45 -8.66 11.92
C GLY A 78 6.71 -7.16 11.96
N TRP A 79 6.63 -6.45 10.84
CA TRP A 79 6.75 -4.98 10.84
C TRP A 79 5.63 -4.33 11.65
N SER A 80 5.96 -3.28 12.39
CA SER A 80 5.04 -2.55 13.25
C SER A 80 4.13 -1.58 12.50
N LEU A 81 3.57 -2.05 11.38
CA LEU A 81 2.59 -1.32 10.59
C LEU A 81 1.24 -1.27 11.29
N ASP A 82 0.60 -0.12 11.25
CA ASP A 82 -0.79 0.02 11.73
C ASP A 82 -1.77 -0.37 10.62
N TRP A 83 -2.12 -1.63 10.57
CA TRP A 83 -3.05 -2.19 9.59
C TRP A 83 -4.48 -1.65 9.73
N SER A 84 -4.83 -1.06 10.88
CA SER A 84 -6.14 -0.43 11.06
C SER A 84 -6.27 0.87 10.26
N ARG A 85 -5.15 1.42 9.82
CA ARG A 85 -5.04 2.60 8.98
C ARG A 85 -4.58 2.27 7.56
N GLU A 86 -4.80 1.03 7.13
CA GLU A 86 -4.55 0.61 5.76
C GLU A 86 -5.42 1.41 4.79
N LEU A 87 -4.86 1.77 3.64
CA LEU A 87 -5.57 2.46 2.58
C LEU A 87 -5.14 1.97 1.20
N ALA A 88 -6.02 2.09 0.22
CA ALA A 88 -5.69 1.94 -1.19
C ALA A 88 -6.07 3.23 -1.94
N THR A 89 -5.18 3.70 -2.81
CA THR A 89 -5.42 4.96 -3.54
C THR A 89 -6.60 4.86 -4.51
N CYS A 90 -7.02 3.66 -4.87
CA CYS A 90 -8.19 3.40 -5.71
C CYS A 90 -9.52 3.35 -4.93
N ASP A 91 -9.50 3.45 -3.59
CA ASP A 91 -10.71 3.50 -2.79
C ASP A 91 -11.36 4.89 -2.88
N PRO A 92 -12.70 4.96 -3.04
CA PRO A 92 -13.42 6.24 -3.13
C PRO A 92 -13.17 7.18 -1.95
N GLU A 93 -13.03 6.64 -0.75
CA GLU A 93 -12.72 7.41 0.46
C GLU A 93 -11.38 8.12 0.34
N TYR A 94 -10.41 7.52 -0.36
CA TYR A 94 -9.11 8.13 -0.57
C TYR A 94 -9.13 9.12 -1.73
N TYR A 95 -9.50 8.68 -2.95
CA TYR A 95 -9.39 9.58 -4.12
C TYR A 95 -10.43 10.69 -4.10
N GLY A 96 -11.54 10.53 -3.39
CA GLY A 96 -12.50 11.60 -3.18
C GLY A 96 -11.90 12.85 -2.51
N GLN A 97 -11.01 12.64 -1.52
CA GLN A 97 -10.28 13.73 -0.87
C GLN A 97 -9.29 14.39 -1.84
N GLN A 98 -8.63 13.61 -2.67
CA GLN A 98 -7.71 14.10 -3.70
C GLN A 98 -8.46 14.93 -4.75
N GLN A 99 -9.64 14.49 -5.17
CA GLN A 99 -10.49 15.23 -6.10
C GLN A 99 -10.99 16.56 -5.50
N ALA A 100 -11.36 16.57 -4.23
CA ALA A 100 -11.74 17.79 -3.53
C ALA A 100 -10.58 18.80 -3.50
N LEU A 101 -9.38 18.34 -3.13
CA LEU A 101 -8.18 19.18 -3.14
C LEU A 101 -7.86 19.73 -4.54
N PHE A 102 -8.05 18.92 -5.58
CA PHE A 102 -7.86 19.38 -6.96
C PHE A 102 -8.83 20.54 -7.32
N LEU A 103 -10.09 20.43 -6.91
CA LEU A 103 -11.08 21.48 -7.13
C LEU A 103 -10.74 22.79 -6.37
N ASP A 104 -10.17 22.67 -5.17
CA ASP A 104 -9.74 23.82 -4.38
C ASP A 104 -8.53 24.54 -5.01
N MET A 105 -7.77 23.87 -5.88
CA MET A 105 -6.63 24.46 -6.61
C MET A 105 -7.00 25.10 -7.95
N LEU A 106 -8.23 24.89 -8.46
CA LEU A 106 -8.74 25.49 -9.69
C LEU A 106 -9.29 26.89 -9.46
#